data_d3ae8ac89e7d7ea72bc8ef191fa9bdf7
#
_entry.id   d3ae8ac89e7d7ea72bc8ef191fa9bdf7
#
_cell.length_a   1.000
_cell.length_b   1.000
_cell.length_c   1.000
_cell.angle_alpha   90.00
_cell.angle_beta   90.00
_cell.angle_gamma   90.00
#
_symmetry.space_group_name_H-M   'P 1'
#
loop_
_entity.id
_entity.type
_entity.pdbx_description
1 polymer ?
#
loop_
_entity_poly.entity_id
_entity_poly.type
_entity_poly.pdbx_seq_one_letter_code
_entity_poly.pdbx_strand_id
1 'polypeptide(L)'
;MHELKEELNIENMIYEIRGKQVMLDSDLARLYQFKNGTKSINLAVNRNVKKFPNDFYFQLTNNETENLRFHFETSNSTTNYGGKRYNPYAFTEQSIEMLSIILK
;
A
#
# COMPACT_ATOMS: atom_id res chain seq x y z
N MET A 1 -27.25 -5.74 5.63
CA MET A 1 -26.73 -5.60 5.77
C MET A 1 -26.00 -5.62 5.90
N HIS A 2 -25.57 -5.73 6.08
CA HIS A 2 -24.84 -5.68 6.21
C HIS A 2 -23.88 -5.57 6.07
N GLU A 3 -23.59 -5.59 5.75
CA GLU A 3 -22.75 -5.40 5.65
C GLU A 3 -21.87 -4.68 5.53
N LEU A 4 -21.65 -4.43 5.54
CA LEU A 4 -21.00 -3.37 5.57
C LEU A 4 -19.93 -3.27 6.49
N LYS A 5 -19.65 -4.03 7.22
CA LYS A 5 -18.63 -3.95 8.11
C LYS A 5 -17.36 -4.03 7.39
N GLU A 6 -17.32 -4.47 6.24
CA GLU A 6 -16.13 -4.49 5.49
C GLU A 6 -15.93 -3.25 4.72
N GLU A 7 -16.63 -2.22 5.09
CA GLU A 7 -16.48 -0.99 4.40
C GLU A 7 -15.07 -0.51 4.53
N LEU A 8 -14.36 -0.30 3.48
CA LEU A 8 -13.00 0.21 3.53
C LEU A 8 -13.02 1.72 3.44
N ASN A 9 -12.30 2.35 4.33
CA ASN A 9 -12.26 3.81 4.33
C ASN A 9 -11.02 4.22 3.57
N ILE A 10 -11.18 4.51 2.30
CA ILE A 10 -10.05 4.83 1.44
C ILE A 10 -9.31 6.06 1.90
N GLU A 11 -10.02 7.02 2.44
CA GLU A 11 -9.34 8.22 2.90
C GLU A 11 -8.33 7.91 3.99
N ASN A 12 -8.61 6.93 4.81
CA ASN A 12 -7.69 6.57 5.87
C ASN A 12 -6.52 5.75 5.35
N MET A 13 -6.56 5.36 4.09
CA MET A 13 -5.48 4.60 3.49
C MET A 13 -4.53 5.47 2.71
N ILE A 14 -4.79 6.76 2.63
CA ILE A 14 -3.94 7.66 1.87
C ILE A 14 -2.99 8.37 2.81
N TYR A 15 -1.71 8.26 2.54
CA TYR A 15 -0.68 8.90 3.33
C TYR A 15 0.10 9.88 2.48
N GLU A 16 0.69 10.84 3.13
CA GLU A 16 1.55 11.77 2.40
C GLU A 16 2.98 11.43 2.71
N ILE A 17 3.71 10.95 1.72
CA ILE A 17 5.10 10.54 1.88
C ILE A 17 5.91 11.18 0.78
N ARG A 18 6.99 11.85 1.15
CA ARG A 18 7.85 12.53 0.18
C ARG A 18 7.07 13.56 -0.62
N GLY A 19 6.10 14.19 0.05
CA GLY A 19 5.31 15.23 -0.61
C GLY A 19 4.28 14.71 -1.60
N LYS A 20 4.03 13.42 -1.60
CA LYS A 20 3.08 12.82 -2.52
C LYS A 20 2.02 12.05 -1.76
N GLN A 21 0.83 12.02 -2.29
CA GLN A 21 -0.22 11.22 -1.70
C GLN A 21 -0.08 9.82 -2.25
N VAL A 22 0.02 8.86 -1.36
CA VAL A 22 0.27 7.48 -1.76
C VAL A 22 -0.62 6.53 -0.99
N MET A 23 -0.77 5.33 -1.53
CA MET A 23 -1.38 4.22 -0.82
C MET A 23 -0.35 3.11 -0.72
N LEU A 24 -0.43 2.33 0.32
CA LEU A 24 0.52 1.26 0.53
C LEU A 24 0.07 -0.02 -0.16
N ASP A 25 1.03 -0.86 -0.48
CA ASP A 25 0.72 -2.09 -1.19
C ASP A 25 -0.25 -2.98 -0.42
N SER A 26 -0.12 -3.04 0.90
CA SER A 26 -1.03 -3.89 1.67
C SER A 26 -2.46 -3.36 1.61
N ASP A 27 -2.62 -2.04 1.59
CA ASP A 27 -3.96 -1.48 1.48
C ASP A 27 -4.55 -1.72 0.10
N LEU A 28 -3.73 -1.62 -0.92
CA LEU A 28 -4.20 -1.90 -2.26
C LEU A 28 -4.59 -3.36 -2.41
N ALA A 29 -3.83 -4.26 -1.79
CA ALA A 29 -4.18 -5.67 -1.83
C ALA A 29 -5.54 -5.92 -1.20
N ARG A 30 -5.83 -5.19 -0.12
CA ARG A 30 -7.15 -5.31 0.51
C ARG A 30 -8.25 -4.78 -0.40
N LEU A 31 -8.00 -3.66 -1.06
CA LEU A 31 -8.99 -3.10 -1.96
C LEU A 31 -9.26 -4.02 -3.14
N TYR A 32 -8.23 -4.68 -3.65
CA TYR A 32 -8.42 -5.60 -4.75
C TYR A 32 -8.82 -6.98 -4.27
N GLN A 33 -8.83 -7.19 -2.94
CA GLN A 33 -9.26 -8.46 -2.36
C GLN A 33 -8.40 -9.62 -2.83
N PHE A 34 -7.10 -9.37 -2.92
CA PHE A 34 -6.17 -10.42 -3.31
C PHE A 34 -5.97 -11.38 -2.15
N LYS A 35 -6.06 -12.65 -2.42
CA LYS A 35 -5.84 -13.64 -1.38
C LYS A 35 -4.40 -13.71 -0.96
N ASN A 36 -3.50 -13.46 -1.88
CA ASN A 36 -2.09 -13.51 -1.56
C ASN A 36 -1.53 -12.17 -1.08
N GLY A 37 -2.41 -11.23 -0.82
CA GLY A 37 -1.99 -9.96 -0.27
C GLY A 37 -1.04 -9.23 -1.20
N THR A 38 0.01 -8.66 -0.64
CA THR A 38 0.89 -7.83 -1.42
C THR A 38 1.67 -8.62 -2.45
N LYS A 39 1.73 -9.94 -2.31
CA LYS A 39 2.48 -10.73 -3.26
C LYS A 39 1.95 -10.56 -4.67
N SER A 40 0.64 -10.54 -4.83
CA SER A 40 0.05 -10.36 -6.15
C SER A 40 0.37 -9.00 -6.73
N ILE A 41 0.32 -7.99 -5.87
CA ILE A 41 0.63 -6.63 -6.33
C ILE A 41 2.08 -6.55 -6.77
N ASN A 42 2.98 -7.05 -5.95
CA ASN A 42 4.40 -6.93 -6.26
C ASN A 42 4.77 -7.73 -7.50
N LEU A 43 4.13 -8.86 -7.70
CA LEU A 43 4.39 -9.65 -8.88
C LEU A 43 3.95 -8.91 -10.14
N ALA A 44 2.79 -8.27 -10.09
CA ALA A 44 2.32 -7.51 -11.24
C ALA A 44 3.27 -6.38 -11.58
N VAL A 45 3.78 -5.70 -10.57
CA VAL A 45 4.71 -4.61 -10.79
C VAL A 45 6.01 -5.13 -11.38
N ASN A 46 6.52 -6.23 -10.83
CA ASN A 46 7.78 -6.77 -11.31
C ASN A 46 7.71 -7.20 -12.77
N ARG A 47 6.56 -7.67 -13.17
CA ARG A 47 6.40 -8.09 -14.57
C ARG A 47 6.25 -6.90 -15.50
N ASN A 48 6.02 -5.72 -14.95
CA ASN A 48 5.83 -4.52 -15.76
C ASN A 48 6.66 -3.38 -15.21
N VAL A 49 7.86 -3.68 -14.80
CA VAL A 49 8.65 -2.72 -14.03
C VAL A 49 8.87 -1.41 -14.78
N LYS A 50 8.91 -1.44 -16.09
CA LYS A 50 9.14 -0.21 -16.82
C LYS A 50 7.97 0.75 -16.75
N LYS A 51 6.81 0.28 -16.34
CA LYS A 51 5.65 1.12 -16.23
C LYS A 51 5.50 1.73 -14.84
N PHE A 52 6.44 1.44 -13.96
CA PHE A 52 6.38 1.92 -12.58
C PHE A 52 7.67 2.64 -12.22
N PRO A 53 7.90 3.83 -12.76
CA PRO A 53 9.13 4.56 -12.45
C PRO A 53 9.18 4.94 -10.98
N ASN A 54 10.37 5.21 -10.50
CA ASN A 54 10.59 5.48 -9.08
C ASN A 54 9.83 6.68 -8.57
N ASP A 55 9.44 7.60 -9.44
CA ASP A 55 8.66 8.72 -9.01
C ASP A 55 7.24 8.33 -8.66
N PHE A 56 6.76 7.24 -9.22
CA PHE A 56 5.38 6.83 -9.01
C PHE A 56 5.25 5.66 -8.04
N TYR A 57 6.32 4.93 -7.80
CA TYR A 57 6.26 3.70 -7.04
C TYR A 57 7.60 3.50 -6.38
N PHE A 58 7.63 3.39 -5.07
CA PHE A 58 8.91 3.25 -4.38
C PHE A 58 8.71 2.53 -3.06
N GLN A 59 9.77 1.91 -2.60
CA GLN A 59 9.73 1.24 -1.32
C GLN A 59 10.09 2.25 -0.23
N LEU A 60 9.38 2.20 0.88
CA LEU A 60 9.66 3.12 1.97
C LEU A 60 10.98 2.77 2.62
N THR A 61 11.64 3.79 3.14
CA THR A 61 12.85 3.57 3.92
C THR A 61 12.46 3.10 5.30
N ASN A 62 13.45 2.70 6.08
CA ASN A 62 13.19 2.29 7.44
C ASN A 62 12.59 3.41 8.26
N ASN A 63 13.07 4.63 8.09
CA ASN A 63 12.51 5.75 8.82
C ASN A 63 11.08 6.00 8.44
N GLU A 64 10.78 5.95 7.16
CA GLU A 64 9.42 6.18 6.72
C GLU A 64 8.49 5.09 7.27
N THR A 65 8.96 3.87 7.29
CA THR A 65 8.16 2.78 7.81
C THR A 65 7.96 2.93 9.31
N GLU A 66 8.99 3.34 10.02
CA GLU A 66 8.86 3.54 11.45
C GLU A 66 7.85 4.63 11.77
N ASN A 67 7.82 5.68 11.00
CA ASN A 67 6.84 6.72 11.22
C ASN A 67 5.43 6.20 11.05
N LEU A 68 5.21 5.33 10.09
CA LEU A 68 3.90 4.74 9.92
C LEU A 68 3.56 3.80 11.06
N ARG A 69 4.52 3.04 11.54
CA ARG A 69 4.26 2.14 12.66
C ARG A 69 3.83 2.91 13.87
N PHE A 70 4.49 4.04 14.12
CA PHE A 70 4.13 4.85 15.25
C PHE A 70 2.69 5.33 15.10
N HIS A 71 2.31 5.70 13.91
CA HIS A 71 0.96 6.14 13.64
C HIS A 71 -0.04 5.02 13.88
N PHE A 72 0.28 3.82 13.43
CA PHE A 72 -0.59 2.69 13.63
C PHE A 72 -0.72 2.32 15.10
N GLU A 73 0.35 2.44 15.83
CA GLU A 73 0.29 2.08 17.23
C GLU A 73 -0.62 3.01 17.99
N THR A 74 -0.60 4.28 17.66
CA THR A 74 -1.51 5.18 18.33
C THR A 74 -2.93 4.88 17.93
N SER A 75 -3.14 4.25 16.83
CA SER A 75 -4.48 3.89 16.44
C SER A 75 -4.82 2.53 16.92
N ASN A 76 -4.03 1.97 17.75
CA ASN A 76 -4.39 0.74 18.31
C ASN A 76 -4.31 -0.43 17.44
N SER A 77 -3.65 -0.43 16.40
CA SER A 77 -3.69 -1.55 15.65
C SER A 77 -2.56 -2.37 15.99
N THR A 78 -2.73 -3.57 16.09
CA THR A 78 -1.72 -4.39 16.39
C THR A 78 -1.08 -4.69 15.19
N THR A 79 -0.21 -4.01 14.80
CA THR A 79 0.28 -4.21 13.58
C THR A 79 1.22 -5.31 13.48
N ASN A 80 1.34 -5.88 12.40
CA ASN A 80 2.28 -6.90 12.13
C ASN A 80 3.55 -6.37 11.61
N TYR A 81 3.64 -5.09 11.47
CA TYR A 81 4.86 -4.54 11.00
C TYR A 81 5.96 -4.70 12.02
N GLY A 82 5.58 -4.84 13.25
CA GLY A 82 6.57 -4.88 14.28
C GLY A 82 7.45 -6.08 14.24
N GLY A 83 6.91 -7.19 13.83
CA GLY A 83 7.67 -8.38 13.88
C GLY A 83 8.60 -8.57 12.72
N LYS A 84 8.33 -7.93 11.62
CA LYS A 84 9.14 -8.10 10.48
C LYS A 84 9.68 -6.82 10.00
N ARG A 85 10.74 -6.84 9.36
CA ARG A 85 11.24 -5.63 8.86
C ARG A 85 10.79 -5.37 7.49
N TYR A 86 9.56 -5.62 7.19
CA TYR A 86 9.01 -5.37 5.87
C TYR A 86 8.75 -3.89 5.68
N ASN A 87 9.36 -3.31 4.69
CA ASN A 87 9.13 -1.92 4.34
C ASN A 87 8.18 -1.90 3.15
N PRO A 88 6.99 -1.37 3.34
CA PRO A 88 6.00 -1.43 2.27
C PRO A 88 6.37 -0.58 1.07
N TYR A 89 5.69 -0.83 -0.03
CA TYR A 89 5.84 -0.02 -1.21
C TYR A 89 4.69 0.97 -1.28
N ALA A 90 5.00 2.16 -1.75
CA ALA A 90 4.03 3.23 -1.87
C ALA A 90 3.67 3.44 -3.33
N PHE A 91 2.40 3.61 -3.59
CA PHE A 91 1.89 3.82 -4.94
C PHE A 91 1.25 5.19 -5.01
N THR A 92 1.73 6.03 -5.91
CA THR A 92 1.08 7.31 -6.14
C THR A 92 -0.14 7.10 -7.02
N GLU A 93 -0.88 8.15 -7.26
CA GLU A 93 -2.08 8.05 -8.07
C GLU A 93 -1.77 7.49 -9.45
N GLN A 94 -0.68 7.95 -10.06
CA GLN A 94 -0.32 7.48 -11.38
C GLN A 94 -0.05 5.97 -11.39
N SER A 95 0.65 5.49 -10.38
CA SER A 95 0.95 4.07 -10.35
C SER A 95 -0.28 3.24 -10.01
N ILE A 96 -1.21 3.79 -9.25
CA ILE A 96 -2.45 3.09 -8.98
C ILE A 96 -3.24 2.95 -10.27
N GLU A 97 -3.28 3.99 -11.08
CA GLU A 97 -3.96 3.91 -12.36
C GLU A 97 -3.33 2.86 -13.26
N MET A 98 -2.00 2.84 -13.28
CA MET A 98 -1.32 1.85 -14.09
C MET A 98 -1.61 0.44 -13.59
N LEU A 99 -1.63 0.28 -12.26
CA LEU A 99 -1.90 -1.01 -11.70
C LEU A 99 -3.30 -1.48 -12.09
N SER A 100 -4.27 -0.58 -12.09
CA SER A 100 -5.62 -0.96 -12.44
C SER A 100 -5.72 -1.42 -13.90
N ILE A 101 -4.89 -0.87 -14.76
CA ILE A 101 -4.86 -1.30 -16.15
C ILE A 101 -4.27 -2.69 -16.26
N ILE A 102 -3.19 -2.93 -15.54
CA ILE A 102 -2.51 -4.21 -15.62
C ILE A 102 -3.32 -5.34 -15.02
N LEU A 103 -4.02 -5.05 -13.94
CA LEU A 103 -4.73 -6.09 -13.22
C LEU A 103 -6.12 -6.38 -13.76
N LYS A 104 -6.49 -5.72 -14.83
CA LYS A 104 -7.79 -5.93 -15.37
C LYS A 104 -8.14 -7.32 -15.76
#